data_5d08855e1add1dbcd6db34dc54a17d5e
#
_entry.id   5d08855e1add1dbcd6db34dc54a17d5e
#
_cell.length_a   1.000
_cell.length_b   1.000
_cell.length_c   1.000
_cell.angle_alpha   90.00
_cell.angle_beta   90.00
_cell.angle_gamma   90.00
#
_symmetry.space_group_name_H-M   'P 1'
#
loop_
_entity.id
_entity.type
_entity.pdbx_description
1 polymer ?
#
loop_
_entity_poly.entity_id
_entity_poly.type
_entity_poly.pdbx_seq_one_letter_code
_entity_poly.pdbx_strand_id
1 'polypeptide(L)'
;MIRVLTVDGNRSRAQALAMECLEHGVAVRIAETLCEGVRYLLDAPVSLVLAEAGMLRMAGRDRVRLFERVAPGVPVVLAVDAGARVEELVDLELQGFHVVSRPFALRDLLAKVELAVKAAPVGRETRAQVEAVCG
;
A
#
# COMPACT_ATOMS: atom_id res chain seq x y z
N MET A 1 4.06 17.06 1.45
CA MET A 1 3.56 16.21 2.56
C MET A 1 3.23 14.82 2.02
N ILE A 2 3.68 13.79 2.71
CA ILE A 2 3.34 12.40 2.38
C ILE A 2 1.89 12.14 2.75
N ARG A 3 1.12 11.61 1.80
CA ARG A 3 -0.28 11.25 1.98
C ARG A 3 -0.44 9.75 1.87
N VAL A 4 -0.96 9.12 2.90
CA VAL A 4 -1.18 7.68 2.97
C VAL A 4 -2.67 7.39 2.98
N LEU A 5 -3.10 6.46 2.14
CA LEU A 5 -4.44 5.88 2.25
C LEU A 5 -4.32 4.58 3.03
N THR A 6 -5.03 4.47 4.13
CA THR A 6 -5.14 3.24 4.92
C THR A 6 -6.47 2.58 4.67
N VAL A 7 -6.46 1.33 4.21
CA VAL A 7 -7.66 0.51 4.01
C VAL A 7 -7.70 -0.55 5.11
N ASP A 8 -8.52 -0.32 6.12
CA ASP A 8 -8.59 -1.17 7.31
C ASP A 8 -10.00 -1.15 7.89
N GLY A 9 -10.60 -2.31 8.03
CA GLY A 9 -11.92 -2.47 8.65
C GLY A 9 -11.94 -2.23 10.15
N ASN A 10 -10.78 -2.21 10.82
CA ASN A 10 -10.66 -1.90 12.24
C ASN A 10 -10.44 -0.40 12.42
N ARG A 11 -11.52 0.32 12.70
CA ARG A 11 -11.53 1.77 12.80
C ARG A 11 -10.60 2.30 13.90
N SER A 12 -10.63 1.69 15.08
CA SER A 12 -9.79 2.12 16.20
C SER A 12 -8.31 2.01 15.89
N ARG A 13 -7.91 0.91 15.26
CA ARG A 13 -6.53 0.68 14.83
C ARG A 13 -6.10 1.69 13.76
N ALA A 14 -6.94 1.93 12.78
CA ALA A 14 -6.67 2.88 11.71
C ALA A 14 -6.55 4.31 12.25
N GLN A 15 -7.42 4.71 13.17
CA GLN A 15 -7.36 6.03 13.81
C GLN A 15 -6.10 6.22 14.65
N ALA A 16 -5.71 5.20 15.41
CA ALA A 16 -4.47 5.25 16.19
C ALA A 16 -3.25 5.46 15.31
N LEU A 17 -3.18 4.72 14.19
CA LEU A 17 -2.12 4.88 13.22
C LEU A 17 -2.13 6.28 12.59
N ALA A 18 -3.30 6.78 12.22
CA ALA A 18 -3.43 8.10 11.61
C ALA A 18 -2.95 9.22 12.53
N MET A 19 -3.28 9.14 13.81
CA MET A 19 -2.83 10.12 14.80
C MET A 19 -1.32 10.08 14.99
N GLU A 20 -0.75 8.89 15.08
CA GLU A 20 0.69 8.71 15.22
C GLU A 20 1.44 9.22 13.98
N CYS A 21 0.93 8.93 12.78
CA CYS A 21 1.50 9.44 11.53
C CYS A 21 1.45 10.95 11.45
N LEU A 22 0.38 11.57 11.92
CA LEU A 22 0.22 13.02 11.89
C LEU A 22 1.31 13.72 12.70
N GLU A 23 1.71 13.14 13.82
CA GLU A 23 2.83 13.65 14.64
C GLU A 23 4.15 13.67 13.87
N HIS A 24 4.29 12.85 12.84
CA HIS A 24 5.48 12.77 11.99
C HIS A 24 5.30 13.47 10.64
N GLY A 25 4.27 14.29 10.49
CA GLY A 25 4.03 15.05 9.28
C GLY A 25 3.47 14.22 8.12
N VAL A 26 2.89 13.05 8.42
CA VAL A 26 2.26 12.17 7.44
C VAL A 26 0.74 12.26 7.59
N ALA A 27 0.06 12.68 6.52
CA ALA A 27 -1.40 12.72 6.49
C ALA A 27 -1.97 11.37 6.10
N VAL A 28 -2.94 10.88 6.87
CA VAL A 28 -3.58 9.57 6.61
C VAL A 28 -5.07 9.76 6.36
N ARG A 29 -5.56 9.18 5.28
CA ARG A 29 -6.98 9.04 5.01
C ARG A 29 -7.38 7.59 5.27
N ILE A 30 -8.48 7.39 5.95
CA ILE A 30 -8.95 6.06 6.35
C ILE A 30 -10.12 5.64 5.48
N ALA A 31 -10.01 4.43 4.90
CA ALA A 31 -11.10 3.75 4.23
C ALA A 31 -11.43 2.47 5.02
N GLU A 32 -12.68 2.29 5.37
CA GLU A 32 -13.11 1.11 6.13
C GLU A 32 -13.41 -0.09 5.23
N THR A 33 -13.57 0.15 3.93
CA THR A 33 -13.81 -0.89 2.93
C THR A 33 -12.89 -0.68 1.73
N LEU A 34 -12.69 -1.74 0.96
CA LEU A 34 -11.91 -1.65 -0.27
C LEU A 34 -12.59 -0.71 -1.28
N CYS A 35 -13.89 -0.77 -1.42
CA CYS A 35 -14.65 0.11 -2.32
C CYS A 35 -14.48 1.58 -1.98
N GLU A 36 -14.51 1.91 -0.70
CA GLU A 36 -14.24 3.27 -0.23
C GLU A 36 -12.82 3.70 -0.55
N GLY A 37 -11.85 2.80 -0.33
CA GLY A 37 -10.45 3.05 -0.69
C GLY A 37 -10.26 3.32 -2.16
N VAL A 38 -10.90 2.54 -3.03
CA VAL A 38 -10.86 2.74 -4.48
C VAL A 38 -11.42 4.10 -4.85
N ARG A 39 -12.53 4.52 -4.26
CA ARG A 39 -13.10 5.85 -4.49
C ARG A 39 -12.11 6.96 -4.15
N TYR A 40 -11.46 6.84 -3.01
CA TYR A 40 -10.47 7.83 -2.59
C TYR A 40 -9.29 7.90 -3.55
N LEU A 41 -8.82 6.75 -4.04
CA LEU A 41 -7.72 6.70 -5.01
C LEU A 41 -8.10 7.33 -6.35
N LEU A 42 -9.35 7.19 -6.77
CA LEU A 42 -9.84 7.82 -8.00
C LEU A 42 -10.07 9.32 -7.84
N ASP A 43 -10.28 9.79 -6.63
CA ASP A 43 -10.62 11.18 -6.32
C ASP A 43 -9.39 12.07 -6.13
N ALA A 44 -8.35 11.55 -5.48
CA ALA A 44 -7.16 12.33 -5.15
C ALA A 44 -5.90 11.46 -5.14
N PRO A 45 -4.75 12.01 -5.56
CA PRO A 45 -3.50 11.28 -5.53
C PRO A 45 -3.02 11.03 -4.10
N VAL A 46 -2.44 9.85 -3.88
CA VAL A 46 -1.78 9.49 -2.62
C VAL A 46 -0.34 9.07 -2.88
N SER A 47 0.49 9.16 -1.86
CA SER A 47 1.91 8.76 -1.94
C SER A 47 2.10 7.28 -1.71
N LEU A 48 1.21 6.67 -0.91
CA LEU A 48 1.31 5.28 -0.51
C LEU A 48 -0.07 4.75 -0.12
N VAL A 49 -0.30 3.47 -0.40
CA VAL A 49 -1.47 2.74 0.09
C VAL A 49 -1.00 1.73 1.14
N LEU A 50 -1.60 1.76 2.32
CA LEU A 50 -1.44 0.74 3.35
C LEU A 50 -2.77 0.01 3.48
N ALA A 51 -2.81 -1.26 3.12
CA ALA A 51 -4.03 -2.05 3.17
C ALA A 51 -3.86 -3.30 4.02
N GLU A 52 -4.94 -3.66 4.71
CA GLU A 52 -5.05 -4.95 5.38
C GLU A 52 -5.11 -6.05 4.32
N ALA A 53 -4.19 -7.01 4.35
CA ALA A 53 -4.15 -8.08 3.35
C ALA A 53 -5.46 -8.87 3.28
N GLY A 54 -6.10 -9.08 4.43
CA GLY A 54 -7.39 -9.78 4.51
C GLY A 54 -8.55 -9.09 3.82
N MET A 55 -8.43 -7.83 3.48
CA MET A 55 -9.46 -7.09 2.73
C MET A 55 -9.32 -7.27 1.22
N LEU A 56 -8.23 -7.84 0.76
CA LEU A 56 -7.95 -8.08 -0.66
C LEU A 56 -8.12 -9.57 -1.00
N ARG A 57 -9.30 -10.10 -0.72
CA ARG A 57 -9.64 -11.52 -0.93
C ARG A 57 -9.96 -11.80 -2.40
N MET A 58 -8.94 -11.76 -3.23
CA MET A 58 -9.04 -12.03 -4.65
C MET A 58 -7.75 -12.69 -5.13
N ALA A 59 -7.73 -13.21 -6.35
CA ALA A 59 -6.53 -13.79 -6.94
C ALA A 59 -5.39 -12.75 -6.99
N GLY A 60 -4.14 -13.20 -6.86
CA GLY A 60 -2.98 -12.29 -6.83
C GLY A 60 -2.92 -11.35 -8.03
N ARG A 61 -3.16 -11.88 -9.24
CA ARG A 61 -3.18 -11.07 -10.47
C ARG A 61 -4.28 -10.00 -10.45
N ASP A 62 -5.41 -10.28 -9.82
CA ASP A 62 -6.51 -9.32 -9.73
C ASP A 62 -6.18 -8.19 -8.75
N ARG A 63 -5.48 -8.50 -7.65
CA ARG A 63 -4.96 -7.50 -6.73
C ARG A 63 -4.00 -6.53 -7.43
N VAL A 64 -3.07 -7.08 -8.17
CA VAL A 64 -2.09 -6.29 -8.93
C VAL A 64 -2.79 -5.40 -9.94
N ARG A 65 -3.71 -5.96 -10.73
CA ARG A 65 -4.46 -5.21 -11.73
C ARG A 65 -5.30 -4.09 -11.14
N LEU A 66 -5.91 -4.34 -9.98
CA LEU A 66 -6.71 -3.33 -9.30
C LEU A 66 -5.86 -2.08 -9.02
N PHE A 67 -4.73 -2.25 -8.36
CA PHE A 67 -3.87 -1.13 -8.00
C PHE A 67 -3.20 -0.48 -9.21
N GLU A 68 -2.85 -1.25 -10.23
CA GLU A 68 -2.34 -0.70 -11.48
C GLU A 68 -3.35 0.21 -12.18
N ARG A 69 -4.64 -0.09 -12.07
CA ARG A 69 -5.70 0.71 -12.66
C ARG A 69 -6.06 1.95 -11.85
N VAL A 70 -6.18 1.79 -10.52
CA VAL A 70 -6.70 2.88 -9.67
C VAL A 70 -5.60 3.76 -9.09
N ALA A 71 -4.38 3.25 -8.97
CA ALA A 71 -3.25 3.97 -8.41
C ALA A 71 -1.95 3.58 -9.10
N PRO A 72 -1.82 3.83 -10.43
CA PRO A 72 -0.63 3.43 -11.16
C PRO A 72 0.62 4.12 -10.60
N GLY A 73 1.66 3.30 -10.34
CA GLY A 73 2.93 3.79 -9.80
C GLY A 73 2.93 4.13 -8.32
N VAL A 74 1.82 3.94 -7.62
CA VAL A 74 1.74 4.17 -6.18
C VAL A 74 2.15 2.89 -5.45
N PRO A 75 3.12 2.97 -4.51
CA PRO A 75 3.51 1.81 -3.71
C PRO A 75 2.37 1.33 -2.82
N VAL A 76 2.23 0.02 -2.71
CA VAL A 76 1.22 -0.60 -1.86
C VAL A 76 1.91 -1.46 -0.81
N VAL A 77 1.64 -1.15 0.46
CA VAL A 77 2.09 -1.93 1.60
C VAL A 77 0.91 -2.72 2.14
N LEU A 78 1.08 -4.03 2.28
CA LEU A 78 0.06 -4.90 2.86
C LEU A 78 0.44 -5.25 4.29
N ALA A 79 -0.50 -5.02 5.20
CA ALA A 79 -0.36 -5.42 6.60
C ALA A 79 -0.94 -6.81 6.78
N VAL A 80 -0.15 -7.71 7.37
CA VAL A 80 -0.55 -9.09 7.65
C VAL A 80 -0.49 -9.37 9.15
N ASP A 81 -1.23 -10.38 9.59
CA ASP A 81 -1.19 -10.80 10.99
C ASP A 81 0.13 -11.50 11.33
N ALA A 82 0.51 -11.47 12.61
CA ALA A 82 1.76 -12.07 13.08
C ALA A 82 1.86 -13.58 12.79
N GLY A 83 0.71 -14.25 12.64
CA GLY A 83 0.66 -15.68 12.33
C GLY A 83 0.66 -16.01 10.83
N ALA A 84 0.85 -15.04 9.97
CA ALA A 84 0.86 -15.28 8.53
C ALA A 84 2.04 -16.18 8.14
N ARG A 85 1.79 -17.11 7.21
CA ARG A 85 2.80 -18.06 6.77
C ARG A 85 3.83 -17.40 5.87
N VAL A 86 5.07 -17.85 5.96
CA VAL A 86 6.18 -17.30 5.17
C VAL A 86 5.90 -17.36 3.66
N GLU A 87 5.30 -18.47 3.20
CA GLU A 87 4.93 -18.64 1.79
C GLU A 87 3.95 -17.56 1.32
N GLU A 88 3.02 -17.18 2.18
CA GLU A 88 2.04 -16.13 1.90
C GLU A 88 2.73 -14.76 1.78
N LEU A 89 3.66 -14.46 2.66
CA LEU A 89 4.43 -13.22 2.61
C LEU A 89 5.28 -13.14 1.35
N VAL A 90 5.95 -14.24 1.00
CA VAL A 90 6.78 -14.32 -0.21
C VAL A 90 5.92 -14.13 -1.47
N ASP A 91 4.76 -14.76 -1.53
CA ASP A 91 3.85 -14.62 -2.67
C ASP A 91 3.42 -13.16 -2.86
N LEU A 92 3.09 -12.46 -1.78
CA LEU A 92 2.71 -11.06 -1.85
C LEU A 92 3.87 -10.18 -2.33
N GLU A 93 5.07 -10.42 -1.84
CA GLU A 93 6.26 -9.67 -2.26
C GLU A 93 6.59 -9.93 -3.73
N LEU A 94 6.44 -11.18 -4.20
CA LEU A 94 6.65 -11.52 -5.61
C LEU A 94 5.64 -10.85 -6.53
N GLN A 95 4.46 -10.52 -6.03
CA GLN A 95 3.46 -9.75 -6.76
C GLN A 95 3.79 -8.25 -6.83
N GLY A 96 4.80 -7.81 -6.11
CA GLY A 96 5.23 -6.41 -6.08
C GLY A 96 4.73 -5.60 -4.89
N PHE A 97 4.06 -6.23 -3.93
CA PHE A 97 3.64 -5.58 -2.70
C PHE A 97 4.76 -5.54 -1.68
N HIS A 98 4.81 -4.46 -0.90
CA HIS A 98 5.60 -4.42 0.32
C HIS A 98 4.75 -5.02 1.45
N VAL A 99 5.36 -5.74 2.37
CA VAL A 99 4.63 -6.42 3.44
C VAL A 99 5.16 -6.00 4.81
N VAL A 100 4.25 -5.72 5.74
CA VAL A 100 4.56 -5.51 7.15
C VAL A 100 3.73 -6.47 8.01
N SER A 101 4.35 -7.07 9.01
CA SER A 101 3.67 -7.98 9.94
C SER A 101 3.29 -7.24 11.22
N ARG A 102 2.07 -7.47 11.70
CA ARG A 102 1.65 -6.91 13.00
C ARG A 102 2.22 -7.71 14.16
N PRO A 103 2.50 -7.08 15.29
CA PRO A 103 2.53 -5.63 15.49
C PRO A 103 3.78 -5.01 14.86
N PHE A 104 3.62 -3.87 14.19
CA PHE A 104 4.77 -3.14 13.64
C PHE A 104 4.85 -1.76 14.28
N ALA A 105 6.07 -1.25 14.45
CA ALA A 105 6.29 0.11 14.92
C ALA A 105 6.12 1.08 13.76
N LEU A 106 5.67 2.30 14.04
CA LEU A 106 5.53 3.34 13.02
C LEU A 106 6.83 3.56 12.25
N ARG A 107 7.98 3.53 12.94
CA ARG A 107 9.28 3.71 12.28
C ARG A 107 9.55 2.63 11.22
N ASP A 108 9.08 1.40 11.43
CA ASP A 108 9.24 0.31 10.46
C ASP A 108 8.38 0.57 9.22
N LEU A 109 7.16 1.06 9.44
CA LEU A 109 6.28 1.48 8.35
C LEU A 109 6.89 2.65 7.59
N LEU A 110 7.40 3.67 8.27
CA LEU A 110 8.04 4.83 7.63
C LEU A 110 9.28 4.42 6.84
N ALA A 111 10.06 3.47 7.35
CA ALA A 111 11.21 2.93 6.61
C ALA A 111 10.77 2.24 5.31
N LYS A 112 9.68 1.46 5.35
CA LYS A 112 9.07 0.85 4.15
C LYS A 112 8.57 1.91 3.17
N VAL A 113 7.96 2.97 3.67
CA VAL A 113 7.50 4.10 2.85
C VAL A 113 8.67 4.75 2.13
N GLU A 114 9.76 5.02 2.83
CA GLU A 114 10.96 5.62 2.23
C GLU A 114 11.55 4.73 1.14
N LEU A 115 11.67 3.43 1.39
CA LEU A 115 12.14 2.47 0.40
C LEU A 115 11.21 2.42 -0.81
N ALA A 116 9.91 2.39 -0.60
CA ALA A 116 8.92 2.37 -1.65
C ALA A 116 8.95 3.63 -2.50
N VAL A 117 9.07 4.79 -1.87
CA VAL A 117 9.18 6.09 -2.58
C VAL A 117 10.45 6.14 -3.41
N LYS A 118 11.58 5.67 -2.89
CA LYS A 118 12.85 5.61 -3.63
C LYS A 118 12.78 4.62 -4.81
N ALA A 119 12.09 3.50 -4.65
CA ALA A 119 11.92 2.50 -5.69
C ALA A 119 10.93 2.93 -6.78
N ALA A 120 9.91 3.72 -6.43
CA ALA A 120 8.85 4.13 -7.34
C ALA A 120 9.36 4.83 -8.62
N PRO A 121 10.32 5.78 -8.56
CA PRO A 121 10.87 6.40 -9.78
C PRO A 121 11.54 5.38 -10.70
N VAL A 122 12.31 4.44 -10.12
CA VAL A 122 12.99 3.37 -10.89
C VAL A 122 11.95 2.47 -11.55
N GLY A 123 10.92 2.06 -10.82
CA GLY A 123 9.83 1.28 -11.36
C GLY A 123 9.07 2.01 -12.48
N ARG A 124 8.86 3.32 -12.33
CA ARG A 124 8.26 4.15 -13.37
C ARG A 124 9.12 4.26 -14.60
N GLU A 125 10.41 4.47 -14.45
CA GLU A 125 11.35 4.52 -15.56
C GLU A 125 11.37 3.19 -16.31
N THR A 126 11.49 2.08 -15.59
CA THR A 126 11.47 0.74 -16.19
C THR A 126 10.17 0.51 -16.94
N ARG A 127 9.04 0.89 -16.37
CA ARG A 127 7.73 0.75 -17.00
C ARG A 127 7.62 1.62 -18.24
N ALA A 128 8.03 2.87 -18.15
CA ALA A 128 8.05 3.78 -19.28
C ALA A 128 8.96 3.28 -20.41
N GLN A 129 10.11 2.72 -20.07
CA GLN A 129 11.03 2.13 -21.04
C GLN A 129 10.40 0.91 -21.73
N VAL A 130 9.74 0.03 -20.97
CA VAL A 130 9.05 -1.12 -21.53
C VAL A 130 7.90 -0.68 -22.44
N GLU A 131 7.10 0.30 -22.02
CA GLU A 131 6.03 0.86 -22.84
C GLU A 131 6.58 1.51 -24.12
N ALA A 132 7.68 2.23 -24.01
CA ALA A 132 8.33 2.85 -25.18
C ALA A 132 8.85 1.81 -26.18
N VAL A 133 9.37 0.67 -25.68
CA VAL A 133 9.86 -0.43 -26.54
C VAL A 133 8.70 -1.20 -27.16
N CYS A 134 7.62 -1.42 -26.41
CA CYS A 134 6.45 -2.19 -26.87
C CYS A 134 5.42 -1.35 -27.61
N GLY A 135 5.49 -0.07 -27.44
CA GLY A 135 4.57 0.87 -28.08
C GLY A 135 5.13 1.38 -29.38
#